data_d2ae66d7298036d1d23540a5ce4aecaa
#
_entry.id   d2ae66d7298036d1d23540a5ce4aecaa
#
_cell.length_a   1.000
_cell.length_b   1.000
_cell.length_c   1.000
_cell.angle_alpha   90.00
_cell.angle_beta   90.00
_cell.angle_gamma   90.00
#
_symmetry.space_group_name_H-M   'P 1'
#
loop_
_entity.id
_entity.type
_entity.pdbx_description
1 polymer ?
#
loop_
_entity_poly.entity_id
_entity_poly.type
_entity_poly.pdbx_seq_one_letter_code
_entity_poly.pdbx_strand_id
1 'polypeptide(L)'
;MSRARDVAEAVTRALADRPQAVRVTESAHGDGAVIDVAVAGDDLGRVIGRQGRTATAIRTLVMATAEREGTRVSVEFHDEHGQR
;
A
#
# COMPACT_ATOMS: atom_id res chain seq x y z
N MET A 1 -6.38 1.90 -13.65
CA MET A 1 -6.00 1.68 -12.27
C MET A 1 -6.91 0.64 -11.65
N SER A 2 -6.36 -0.22 -10.81
CA SER A 2 -7.12 -1.33 -10.26
C SER A 2 -7.83 -0.94 -8.98
N ARG A 3 -8.83 -1.74 -8.60
CA ARG A 3 -9.48 -1.60 -7.30
C ARG A 3 -8.50 -1.86 -6.17
N ALA A 4 -7.58 -2.80 -6.37
CA ALA A 4 -6.57 -3.12 -5.37
C ALA A 4 -5.73 -1.89 -5.06
N ARG A 5 -5.30 -1.17 -6.08
CA ARG A 5 -4.55 0.07 -5.91
C ARG A 5 -5.39 1.11 -5.17
N ASP A 6 -6.66 1.23 -5.53
CA ASP A 6 -7.55 2.21 -4.89
C ASP A 6 -7.80 1.88 -3.42
N VAL A 7 -7.92 0.60 -3.08
CA VAL A 7 -8.06 0.19 -1.69
C VAL A 7 -6.80 0.54 -0.90
N ALA A 8 -5.62 0.26 -1.48
CA ALA A 8 -4.36 0.60 -0.83
C ALA A 8 -4.29 2.10 -0.53
N GLU A 9 -4.70 2.92 -1.48
CA GLU A 9 -4.69 4.37 -1.31
C GLU A 9 -5.67 4.82 -0.23
N ALA A 10 -6.90 4.34 -0.30
CA ALA A 10 -7.95 4.77 0.63
C ALA A 10 -7.59 4.40 2.07
N VAL A 11 -7.13 3.18 2.29
CA VAL A 11 -6.80 2.72 3.63
C VAL A 11 -5.58 3.46 4.17
N THR A 12 -4.56 3.62 3.34
CA THR A 12 -3.35 4.32 3.77
C THR A 12 -3.64 5.77 4.12
N ARG A 13 -4.43 6.46 3.30
CA ARG A 13 -4.82 7.84 3.59
C ARG A 13 -5.62 7.96 4.88
N ALA A 14 -6.46 6.97 5.15
CA ALA A 14 -7.25 6.97 6.38
C ALA A 14 -6.40 6.86 7.63
N LEU A 15 -5.23 6.23 7.52
CA LEU A 15 -4.33 6.01 8.66
C LEU A 15 -3.25 7.09 8.80
N ALA A 16 -2.91 7.76 7.72
CA ALA A 16 -1.79 8.71 7.70
C ALA A 16 -2.16 10.03 8.35
N ASP A 17 -1.22 10.64 9.06
CA ASP A 17 -1.39 12.01 9.55
C ASP A 17 -1.29 13.02 8.41
N ARG A 18 -0.56 12.67 7.35
CA ARG A 18 -0.41 13.52 6.17
C ARG A 18 -0.95 12.80 4.95
N PRO A 19 -2.27 12.67 4.84
CA PRO A 19 -2.86 11.92 3.72
C PRO A 19 -2.53 12.54 2.36
N GLN A 20 -2.31 13.85 2.31
CA GLN A 20 -1.96 14.51 1.06
C GLN A 20 -0.58 14.10 0.54
N ALA A 21 0.26 13.52 1.38
CA ALA A 21 1.59 13.05 0.98
C ALA A 21 1.58 11.60 0.51
N VAL A 22 0.46 10.89 0.66
CA VAL A 22 0.37 9.50 0.24
C VAL A 22 0.39 9.42 -1.28
N ARG A 23 1.27 8.56 -1.81
CA ARG A 23 1.35 8.28 -3.24
C ARG A 23 1.32 6.78 -3.43
N VAL A 24 0.41 6.31 -4.26
CA VAL A 24 0.27 4.88 -4.53
C VAL A 24 0.40 4.67 -6.02
N THR A 25 1.37 3.86 -6.42
CA THR A 25 1.61 3.54 -7.81
C THR A 25 1.53 2.05 -8.01
N GLU A 26 1.12 1.66 -9.20
CA GLU A 26 0.99 0.25 -9.55
C GLU A 26 1.80 0.01 -10.82
N SER A 27 2.63 -1.02 -10.80
CA SER A 27 3.43 -1.37 -11.98
C SER A 27 3.33 -2.87 -12.24
N ALA A 28 3.36 -3.24 -13.52
CA ALA A 28 3.32 -4.63 -13.92
C ALA A 28 4.62 -5.33 -13.51
N HIS A 29 4.50 -6.56 -13.04
CA HIS A 29 5.64 -7.35 -12.63
C HIS A 29 5.32 -8.82 -12.84
N GLY A 30 6.00 -9.45 -13.80
CA GLY A 30 5.67 -10.83 -14.16
C GLY A 30 4.24 -10.90 -14.70
N ASP A 31 3.45 -11.80 -14.16
CA ASP A 31 2.03 -11.93 -14.52
C ASP A 31 1.11 -11.25 -13.49
N GLY A 32 1.69 -10.43 -12.62
CA GLY A 32 0.94 -9.67 -11.62
C GLY A 32 1.38 -8.22 -11.59
N ALA A 33 1.28 -7.61 -10.41
CA ALA A 33 1.64 -6.20 -10.23
C ALA A 33 2.24 -5.95 -8.86
N VAL A 34 3.03 -4.89 -8.76
CA VAL A 34 3.54 -4.37 -7.50
C VAL A 34 2.83 -3.06 -7.22
N ILE A 35 2.28 -2.94 -6.03
CA ILE A 35 1.65 -1.71 -5.57
C ILE A 35 2.59 -1.09 -4.55
N ASP A 36 3.14 0.07 -4.91
CA ASP A 36 4.06 0.82 -4.07
C ASP A 36 3.31 1.91 -3.34
N VAL A 37 3.42 1.91 -2.02
CA VAL A 37 2.75 2.90 -1.17
C VAL A 37 3.82 3.76 -0.51
N ALA A 38 3.89 5.03 -0.92
CA ALA A 38 4.82 5.99 -0.33
C ALA A 38 4.06 6.94 0.58
N VAL A 39 4.63 7.19 1.74
CA VAL A 39 4.03 8.08 2.74
C VAL A 39 5.08 9.06 3.25
N ALA A 40 4.64 10.10 3.96
CA ALA A 40 5.59 10.99 4.62
C ALA A 40 6.43 10.17 5.61
N GLY A 41 7.69 10.54 5.78
CA GLY A 41 8.61 9.79 6.62
C GLY A 41 8.09 9.51 8.02
N ASP A 42 7.44 10.50 8.63
CA ASP A 42 6.85 10.38 9.97
C ASP A 42 5.72 9.36 10.02
N ASP A 43 5.09 9.11 8.87
CA ASP A 43 3.92 8.23 8.81
C ASP A 43 4.29 6.78 8.53
N LEU A 44 5.53 6.52 8.15
CA LEU A 44 5.90 5.14 7.79
C LEU A 44 5.70 4.18 8.95
N GLY A 45 6.15 4.56 10.14
CA GLY A 45 5.96 3.72 11.33
C GLY A 45 4.49 3.48 11.64
N ARG A 46 3.64 4.48 11.36
CA ARG A 46 2.20 4.38 11.60
C ARG A 46 1.55 3.36 10.67
N VAL A 47 1.92 3.38 9.39
CA VAL A 47 1.31 2.44 8.44
C VAL A 47 1.92 1.04 8.52
N ILE A 48 3.14 0.92 9.02
CA ILE A 48 3.71 -0.40 9.28
C ILE A 48 3.07 -0.99 10.53
N GLY A 49 2.97 -0.18 11.60
CA GLY A 49 2.37 -0.57 12.84
C GLY A 49 3.29 -1.42 13.70
N ARG A 50 2.85 -1.67 14.92
CA ARG A 50 3.62 -2.50 15.85
C ARG A 50 3.79 -3.90 15.28
N GLN A 51 5.03 -4.34 15.19
CA GLN A 51 5.36 -5.67 14.68
C GLN A 51 4.84 -5.91 13.25
N GLY A 52 4.63 -4.83 12.50
CA GLY A 52 4.17 -4.92 11.13
C GLY A 52 2.71 -5.31 10.97
N ARG A 53 1.91 -5.25 12.02
CA ARG A 53 0.53 -5.73 11.98
C ARG A 53 -0.37 -4.90 11.08
N THR A 54 -0.20 -3.58 11.10
CA THR A 54 -1.00 -2.70 10.25
C THR A 54 -0.69 -2.97 8.78
N ALA A 55 0.60 -3.04 8.44
CA ALA A 55 1.01 -3.34 7.06
C ALA A 55 0.46 -4.69 6.61
N THR A 56 0.51 -5.70 7.47
CA THR A 56 -0.03 -7.02 7.16
C THR A 56 -1.53 -6.95 6.89
N ALA A 57 -2.26 -6.20 7.70
CA ALA A 57 -3.70 -6.03 7.50
C ALA A 57 -4.01 -5.34 6.18
N ILE A 58 -3.26 -4.29 5.86
CA ILE A 58 -3.43 -3.58 4.59
C ILE A 58 -3.14 -4.53 3.42
N ARG A 59 -2.04 -5.26 3.48
CA ARG A 59 -1.69 -6.24 2.43
C ARG A 59 -2.80 -7.25 2.24
N THR A 60 -3.36 -7.76 3.32
CA THR A 60 -4.43 -8.76 3.26
C THR A 60 -5.65 -8.21 2.51
N LEU A 61 -6.06 -6.97 2.82
CA LEU A 61 -7.18 -6.35 2.14
C LEU A 61 -6.91 -6.12 0.67
N VAL A 62 -5.72 -5.60 0.36
CA VAL A 62 -5.35 -5.28 -1.02
C VAL A 62 -5.24 -6.56 -1.85
N MET A 63 -4.62 -7.59 -1.31
CA MET A 63 -4.47 -8.87 -2.01
C MET A 63 -5.82 -9.54 -2.22
N ALA A 64 -6.72 -9.48 -1.23
CA ALA A 64 -8.05 -10.04 -1.37
C ALA A 64 -8.83 -9.30 -2.48
N THR A 65 -8.67 -7.98 -2.56
CA THR A 65 -9.31 -7.20 -3.61
C THR A 65 -8.78 -7.60 -4.99
N ALA A 66 -7.46 -7.75 -5.11
CA ALA A 66 -6.84 -8.17 -6.36
C ALA A 66 -7.32 -9.56 -6.78
N GLU A 67 -7.45 -10.47 -5.83
CA GLU A 67 -7.96 -11.81 -6.09
C GLU A 67 -9.34 -11.79 -6.72
N ARG A 68 -10.21 -10.90 -6.22
CA ARG A 68 -11.53 -10.75 -6.77
C ARG A 68 -11.52 -10.23 -8.21
N GLU A 69 -10.46 -9.51 -8.57
CA GLU A 69 -10.26 -9.02 -9.93
C GLU A 69 -9.48 -9.99 -10.81
N GLY A 70 -9.12 -11.15 -10.26
CA GLY A 70 -8.37 -12.15 -10.99
C GLY A 70 -6.91 -11.80 -11.19
N THR A 71 -6.36 -10.95 -10.33
CA THR A 71 -4.95 -10.53 -10.43
C THR A 71 -4.20 -10.87 -9.16
N ARG A 72 -2.88 -10.82 -9.26
CA ARG A 72 -1.99 -11.11 -8.16
C ARG A 72 -1.10 -9.88 -7.92
N VAL A 73 -1.05 -9.41 -6.68
CA VAL A 73 -0.28 -8.22 -6.35
C VAL A 73 0.58 -8.44 -5.12
N SER A 74 1.67 -7.68 -5.04
CA SER A 74 2.41 -7.50 -3.81
C SER A 74 2.34 -6.03 -3.44
N VAL A 75 2.47 -5.72 -2.14
CA VAL A 75 2.36 -4.35 -1.64
C VAL A 75 3.63 -4.02 -0.88
N GLU A 76 4.24 -2.90 -1.23
CA GLU A 76 5.46 -2.43 -0.58
C GLU A 76 5.24 -1.05 -0.01
N PHE A 77 5.77 -0.82 1.19
CA PHE A 77 5.65 0.46 1.89
C PHE A 77 7.01 1.11 2.01
N HIS A 78 7.08 2.41 1.73
CA HIS A 78 8.30 3.17 1.94
C HIS A 78 7.95 4.63 2.19
N ASP A 79 8.92 5.39 2.66
CA ASP A 79 8.72 6.81 2.87
C ASP A 79 8.94 7.55 1.54
N GLU A 80 8.73 8.86 1.57
CA GLU A 80 8.83 9.71 0.38
C GLU A 80 10.23 9.75 -0.22
N HIS A 81 11.24 9.24 0.50
CA HIS A 81 12.61 9.18 0.02
C HIS A 81 13.01 7.75 -0.36
N GLY A 82 12.06 6.82 -0.41
CA GLY A 82 12.31 5.44 -0.77
C GLY A 82 12.82 4.57 0.38
N GLN A 83 12.80 5.09 1.59
CA GLN A 83 13.22 4.32 2.77
C GLN A 83 12.07 3.47 3.31
N ARG A 84 12.44 2.37 3.94
CA ARG A 84 11.47 1.48 4.57
C ARG A 84 11.62 1.48 6.06
#